data_4d6ee6d3a0470d3de568912513097fdf
#
_entry.id   4d6ee6d3a0470d3de568912513097fdf
#
_cell.length_a   1.000
_cell.length_b   1.000
_cell.length_c   1.000
_cell.angle_alpha   90.00
_cell.angle_beta   90.00
_cell.angle_gamma   90.00
#
_symmetry.space_group_name_H-M   'P 1'
#
loop_
_entity.id
_entity.type
_entity.pdbx_description
1 polymer ?
#
loop_
_entity_poly.entity_id
_entity_poly.type
_entity_poly.pdbx_seq_one_letter_code
_entity_poly.pdbx_strand_id
1 'polypeptide(L)'
;RGLGDVYKRQSLGQVFGAIFHNDQILWPSLAYLLYSLAYVITNGVLFYMYKFVIGKPNDFWVVGVIATIIGFCISPMFPILNKYIPRKWLFIAGQTCMVLAYVLFIFGRDNVFLMDLGLVLLNINFAQLVTVLTLTDAIEYGQLKNGQRNEAVVLAVRPMIDKFTGAVSNALVGYIAIAAGMTGSATAADMTAHDISTFNMVALYIPLAL
;
A
#
# COMPACT_ATOMS: atom_id res chain seq x y z
N ARG A 1 -0.96 1.14 -45.01
CA ARG A 1 0.04 0.72 -43.97
C ARG A 1 -0.74 0.04 -42.87
N GLY A 2 -0.54 -1.28 -42.73
CA GLY A 2 -1.40 -2.10 -41.88
C GLY A 2 -1.10 -1.93 -40.39
N LEU A 3 -2.13 -2.07 -39.57
CA LEU A 3 -2.10 -2.10 -38.09
C LEU A 3 -1.16 -3.17 -37.49
N GLY A 4 -0.61 -4.07 -38.32
CA GLY A 4 0.28 -5.16 -37.89
C GLY A 4 1.69 -4.73 -37.45
N ASP A 5 2.16 -3.55 -37.86
CA ASP A 5 3.52 -3.08 -37.54
C ASP A 5 3.63 -2.35 -36.19
N VAL A 6 2.51 -2.08 -35.52
CA VAL A 6 2.47 -1.29 -34.27
C VAL A 6 2.70 -2.15 -33.03
N TYR A 7 2.48 -3.46 -33.09
CA TYR A 7 2.69 -4.39 -31.99
C TYR A 7 3.87 -5.32 -32.25
N LYS A 8 5.09 -4.83 -32.18
CA LYS A 8 6.24 -5.73 -31.94
C LYS A 8 6.03 -6.40 -30.58
N ARG A 9 5.82 -7.73 -30.60
CA ARG A 9 5.80 -8.53 -29.36
C ARG A 9 7.13 -8.33 -28.64
N GLN A 10 7.10 -7.53 -27.59
CA GLN A 10 8.30 -7.36 -26.76
C GLN A 10 8.50 -8.65 -25.95
N SER A 11 9.72 -9.17 -25.94
CA SER A 11 10.07 -10.31 -25.08
C SER A 11 10.07 -9.84 -23.61
N LEU A 12 9.83 -10.76 -22.67
CA LEU A 12 9.91 -10.46 -21.24
C LEU A 12 11.24 -9.80 -20.86
N GLY A 13 12.36 -10.21 -21.46
CA GLY A 13 13.67 -9.58 -21.26
C GLY A 13 13.71 -8.10 -21.69
N GLN A 14 13.02 -7.75 -22.78
CA GLN A 14 12.92 -6.35 -23.23
C GLN A 14 12.05 -5.51 -22.28
N VAL A 15 10.99 -6.12 -21.73
CA VAL A 15 10.13 -5.48 -20.72
C VAL A 15 10.94 -5.16 -19.46
N PHE A 16 11.62 -6.14 -18.91
CA PHE A 16 12.48 -5.94 -17.73
C PHE A 16 13.64 -4.97 -18.03
N GLY A 17 14.26 -5.10 -19.20
CA GLY A 17 15.29 -4.16 -19.64
C GLY A 17 14.81 -2.71 -19.68
N ALA A 18 13.61 -2.46 -20.20
CA ALA A 18 13.02 -1.12 -20.24
C ALA A 18 12.78 -0.53 -18.84
N ILE A 19 12.37 -1.36 -17.88
CA ILE A 19 12.15 -0.95 -16.50
C ILE A 19 13.48 -0.61 -15.81
N PHE A 20 14.46 -1.52 -15.88
CA PHE A 20 15.73 -1.36 -15.18
C PHE A 20 16.65 -0.27 -15.76
N HIS A 21 16.51 0.05 -17.05
CA HIS A 21 17.29 1.13 -17.69
C HIS A 21 16.60 2.52 -17.61
N ASN A 22 15.39 2.61 -17.07
CA ASN A 22 14.70 3.86 -16.85
C ASN A 22 14.61 4.14 -15.34
N ASP A 23 15.50 4.99 -14.86
CA ASP A 23 15.56 5.43 -13.46
C ASP A 23 14.27 6.09 -12.97
N GLN A 24 13.54 6.76 -13.87
CA GLN A 24 12.25 7.39 -13.55
C GLN A 24 11.11 6.36 -13.38
N ILE A 25 11.29 5.13 -13.81
CA ILE A 25 10.36 4.02 -13.53
C ILE A 25 10.81 3.28 -12.28
N LEU A 26 12.10 3.00 -12.16
CA LEU A 26 12.66 2.12 -11.14
C LEU A 26 12.40 2.65 -9.71
N TRP A 27 12.79 3.90 -9.44
CA TRP A 27 12.68 4.46 -8.09
C TRP A 27 11.23 4.66 -7.61
N PRO A 28 10.31 5.24 -8.42
CA PRO A 28 8.90 5.32 -8.04
C PRO A 28 8.26 3.94 -7.87
N SER A 29 8.65 2.95 -8.69
CA SER A 29 8.12 1.59 -8.57
C SER A 29 8.58 0.92 -7.29
N LEU A 30 9.85 1.10 -6.88
CA LEU A 30 10.37 0.57 -5.63
C LEU A 30 9.71 1.23 -4.42
N ALA A 31 9.56 2.56 -4.43
CA ALA A 31 8.86 3.28 -3.37
C ALA A 31 7.40 2.81 -3.26
N TYR A 32 6.73 2.62 -4.40
CA TYR A 32 5.36 2.10 -4.42
C TYR A 32 5.27 0.65 -3.95
N LEU A 33 6.24 -0.19 -4.28
CA LEU A 33 6.31 -1.59 -3.81
C LEU A 33 6.36 -1.65 -2.27
N LEU A 34 7.26 -0.89 -1.66
CA LEU A 34 7.42 -0.84 -0.20
C LEU A 34 6.15 -0.31 0.48
N TYR A 35 5.64 0.81 -0.01
CA TYR A 35 4.37 1.36 0.45
C TYR A 35 3.22 0.35 0.33
N SER A 36 3.06 -0.29 -0.84
CA SER A 36 1.97 -1.23 -1.10
C SER A 36 2.06 -2.46 -0.21
N LEU A 37 3.27 -3.00 0.03
CA LEU A 37 3.49 -4.08 1.00
C LEU A 37 3.03 -3.68 2.40
N ALA A 38 3.51 -2.54 2.91
CA ALA A 38 3.13 -2.05 4.23
C ALA A 38 1.60 -1.86 4.35
N TYR A 39 0.99 -1.19 3.37
CA TYR A 39 -0.44 -0.90 3.36
C TYR A 39 -1.30 -2.18 3.28
N VAL A 40 -0.97 -3.13 2.40
CA VAL A 40 -1.77 -4.35 2.20
C VAL A 40 -1.63 -5.30 3.39
N ILE A 41 -0.42 -5.46 3.96
CA ILE A 41 -0.21 -6.24 5.19
C ILE A 41 -1.06 -5.66 6.32
N THR A 42 -1.00 -4.34 6.53
CA THR A 42 -1.75 -3.68 7.60
C THR A 42 -3.24 -3.90 7.44
N ASN A 43 -3.81 -3.67 6.25
CA ASN A 43 -5.23 -3.95 6.02
C ASN A 43 -5.60 -5.41 6.27
N GLY A 44 -4.73 -6.35 5.91
CA GLY A 44 -4.95 -7.78 6.15
C GLY A 44 -4.96 -8.17 7.63
N VAL A 45 -4.18 -7.49 8.47
CA VAL A 45 -4.11 -7.79 9.91
C VAL A 45 -5.12 -7.00 10.75
N LEU A 46 -5.78 -5.99 10.22
CA LEU A 46 -6.76 -5.18 10.97
C LEU A 46 -7.88 -6.03 11.59
N PHE A 47 -8.36 -7.05 10.89
CA PHE A 47 -9.37 -7.95 11.45
C PHE A 47 -8.88 -8.69 12.71
N TYR A 48 -7.64 -9.19 12.66
CA TYR A 48 -7.01 -9.85 13.80
C TYR A 48 -6.82 -8.87 14.95
N MET A 49 -6.46 -7.63 14.66
CA MET A 49 -6.31 -6.59 15.67
C MET A 49 -7.65 -6.29 16.38
N TYR A 50 -8.75 -6.11 15.62
CA TYR A 50 -10.08 -5.90 16.21
C TYR A 50 -10.56 -7.12 17.00
N LYS A 51 -10.30 -8.35 16.51
CA LYS A 51 -10.76 -9.58 17.16
C LYS A 51 -9.97 -9.93 18.40
N PHE A 52 -8.63 -9.86 18.35
CA PHE A 52 -7.76 -10.43 19.37
C PHE A 52 -7.07 -9.39 20.27
N VAL A 53 -6.78 -8.22 19.76
CA VAL A 53 -6.09 -7.16 20.53
C VAL A 53 -7.11 -6.24 21.21
N ILE A 54 -8.10 -5.75 20.45
CA ILE A 54 -9.14 -4.85 20.97
C ILE A 54 -10.29 -5.64 21.63
N GLY A 55 -10.52 -6.90 21.20
CA GLY A 55 -11.62 -7.73 21.69
C GLY A 55 -13.02 -7.32 21.19
N LYS A 56 -13.10 -6.57 20.10
CA LYS A 56 -14.35 -6.05 19.53
C LYS A 56 -14.49 -6.41 18.03
N PRO A 57 -14.64 -7.70 17.69
CA PRO A 57 -14.73 -8.11 16.29
C PRO A 57 -15.94 -7.56 15.55
N ASN A 58 -17.02 -7.26 16.29
CA ASN A 58 -18.23 -6.68 15.69
C ASN A 58 -18.06 -5.24 15.22
N ASP A 59 -17.06 -4.51 15.72
CA ASP A 59 -16.79 -3.13 15.32
C ASP A 59 -15.91 -3.04 14.06
N PHE A 60 -15.43 -4.17 13.53
CA PHE A 60 -14.56 -4.21 12.35
C PHE A 60 -15.18 -3.57 11.09
N TRP A 61 -16.50 -3.48 10.99
CA TRP A 61 -17.18 -2.80 9.89
C TRP A 61 -16.76 -1.33 9.73
N VAL A 62 -16.32 -0.68 10.82
CA VAL A 62 -15.85 0.70 10.84
C VAL A 62 -14.66 0.88 9.89
N VAL A 63 -13.79 -0.11 9.77
CA VAL A 63 -12.64 -0.09 8.85
C VAL A 63 -13.09 0.14 7.41
N GLY A 64 -14.10 -0.60 6.96
CA GLY A 64 -14.65 -0.47 5.60
C GLY A 64 -15.34 0.87 5.37
N VAL A 65 -16.08 1.35 6.36
CA VAL A 65 -16.78 2.66 6.28
C VAL A 65 -15.78 3.80 6.19
N ILE A 66 -14.79 3.84 7.08
CA ILE A 66 -13.75 4.88 7.07
C ILE A 66 -12.98 4.86 5.74
N ALA A 67 -12.54 3.68 5.29
CA ALA A 67 -11.81 3.54 4.03
C ALA A 67 -12.64 4.06 2.84
N THR A 68 -13.93 3.75 2.80
CA THR A 68 -14.84 4.19 1.73
C THR A 68 -15.04 5.71 1.76
N ILE A 69 -15.34 6.29 2.91
CA ILE A 69 -15.58 7.74 3.04
C ILE A 69 -14.31 8.52 2.67
N ILE A 70 -13.17 8.14 3.25
CA ILE A 70 -11.90 8.83 2.98
C ILE A 70 -11.49 8.67 1.52
N GLY A 71 -11.61 7.47 0.95
CA GLY A 71 -11.31 7.22 -0.46
C GLY A 71 -12.20 8.05 -1.41
N PHE A 72 -13.49 8.17 -1.09
CA PHE A 72 -14.42 9.01 -1.85
C PHE A 72 -14.08 10.51 -1.77
N CYS A 73 -13.58 10.99 -0.63
CA CYS A 73 -13.13 12.37 -0.47
C CYS A 73 -11.78 12.63 -1.14
N ILE A 74 -10.81 11.74 -0.94
CA ILE A 74 -9.42 11.91 -1.42
C ILE A 74 -9.33 11.85 -2.94
N SER A 75 -10.07 10.96 -3.60
CA SER A 75 -10.00 10.78 -5.05
C SER A 75 -10.31 12.05 -5.85
N PRO A 76 -11.40 12.80 -5.59
CA PRO A 76 -11.66 14.06 -6.28
C PRO A 76 -10.79 15.23 -5.78
N MET A 77 -10.31 15.18 -4.52
CA MET A 77 -9.43 16.22 -3.98
C MET A 77 -8.03 16.17 -4.60
N PHE A 78 -7.55 14.99 -4.97
CA PHE A 78 -6.19 14.82 -5.46
C PHE A 78 -5.86 15.67 -6.71
N PRO A 79 -6.66 15.73 -7.79
CA PRO A 79 -6.38 16.61 -8.93
C PRO A 79 -6.31 18.09 -8.54
N ILE A 80 -7.14 18.52 -7.59
CA ILE A 80 -7.15 19.90 -7.09
C ILE A 80 -5.86 20.18 -6.32
N LEU A 81 -5.49 19.30 -5.39
CA LEU A 81 -4.27 19.45 -4.61
C LEU A 81 -3.01 19.41 -5.49
N ASN A 82 -2.97 18.49 -6.46
CA ASN A 82 -1.84 18.35 -7.38
C ASN A 82 -1.63 19.57 -8.29
N LYS A 83 -2.64 20.42 -8.45
CA LYS A 83 -2.51 21.69 -9.17
C LYS A 83 -1.69 22.72 -8.39
N TYR A 84 -1.77 22.73 -7.07
CA TYR A 84 -1.15 23.72 -6.19
C TYR A 84 0.06 23.19 -5.44
N ILE A 85 0.13 21.88 -5.21
CA ILE A 85 1.16 21.23 -4.41
C ILE A 85 1.94 20.24 -5.28
N PRO A 86 3.27 20.35 -5.35
CA PRO A 86 4.10 19.38 -6.06
C PRO A 86 3.87 17.96 -5.57
N ARG A 87 3.84 16.98 -6.47
CA ARG A 87 3.60 15.54 -6.17
C ARG A 87 4.49 14.98 -5.07
N LYS A 88 5.76 15.43 -5.02
CA LYS A 88 6.70 15.05 -3.95
C LYS A 88 6.14 15.33 -2.56
N TRP A 89 5.55 16.51 -2.36
CA TRP A 89 5.01 16.89 -1.06
C TRP A 89 3.70 16.17 -0.72
N LEU A 90 2.87 15.89 -1.74
CA LEU A 90 1.67 15.07 -1.56
C LEU A 90 2.05 13.64 -1.16
N PHE A 91 3.07 13.06 -1.78
CA PHE A 91 3.57 11.74 -1.41
C PHE A 91 4.10 11.74 0.03
N ILE A 92 4.98 12.69 0.37
CA ILE A 92 5.54 12.81 1.74
C ILE A 92 4.42 13.00 2.77
N ALA A 93 3.43 13.87 2.51
CA ALA A 93 2.31 14.08 3.42
C ALA A 93 1.51 12.79 3.65
N GLY A 94 1.21 12.04 2.59
CA GLY A 94 0.53 10.75 2.70
C GLY A 94 1.33 9.73 3.52
N GLN A 95 2.63 9.63 3.27
CA GLN A 95 3.50 8.72 4.06
C GLN A 95 3.62 9.16 5.52
N THR A 96 3.68 10.47 5.78
CA THR A 96 3.66 10.99 7.16
C THR A 96 2.37 10.63 7.88
N CYS A 97 1.21 10.76 7.23
CA CYS A 97 -0.07 10.30 7.79
C CYS A 97 -0.04 8.80 8.09
N MET A 98 0.54 7.99 7.22
CA MET A 98 0.67 6.55 7.43
C MET A 98 1.56 6.21 8.62
N VAL A 99 2.71 6.87 8.78
CA VAL A 99 3.59 6.73 9.95
C VAL A 99 2.84 7.10 11.24
N LEU A 100 2.11 8.21 11.24
CA LEU A 100 1.29 8.61 12.40
C LEU A 100 0.18 7.60 12.70
N ALA A 101 -0.41 6.99 11.68
CA ALA A 101 -1.39 5.90 11.86
C ALA A 101 -0.76 4.72 12.60
N TYR A 102 0.43 4.27 12.22
CA TYR A 102 1.14 3.20 12.94
C TYR A 102 1.45 3.56 14.39
N VAL A 103 1.87 4.80 14.65
CA VAL A 103 2.07 5.28 16.02
C VAL A 103 0.79 5.16 16.83
N LEU A 104 -0.36 5.55 16.26
CA LEU A 104 -1.66 5.41 16.93
C LEU A 104 -2.05 3.94 17.13
N PHE A 105 -1.80 3.06 16.17
CA PHE A 105 -2.08 1.61 16.31
C PHE A 105 -1.21 0.95 17.39
N ILE A 106 0.02 1.40 17.58
CA ILE A 106 0.94 0.84 18.57
C ILE A 106 0.60 1.35 19.98
N PHE A 107 0.39 2.65 20.13
CA PHE A 107 0.24 3.30 21.44
C PHE A 107 -1.21 3.58 21.83
N GLY A 108 -2.12 3.69 20.88
CA GLY A 108 -3.53 4.03 21.10
C GLY A 108 -4.49 2.84 21.15
N ARG A 109 -4.00 1.62 21.15
CA ARG A 109 -4.79 0.38 21.02
C ARG A 109 -5.88 0.20 22.08
N ASP A 110 -5.70 0.77 23.26
CA ASP A 110 -6.66 0.67 24.36
C ASP A 110 -7.82 1.68 24.21
N ASN A 111 -7.72 2.59 23.22
CA ASN A 111 -8.72 3.62 22.95
C ASN A 111 -9.23 3.50 21.51
N VAL A 112 -10.49 3.09 21.36
CA VAL A 112 -11.14 2.91 20.06
C VAL A 112 -11.10 4.20 19.22
N PHE A 113 -11.25 5.38 19.82
CA PHE A 113 -11.17 6.64 19.10
C PHE A 113 -9.79 6.87 18.46
N LEU A 114 -8.70 6.54 19.17
CA LEU A 114 -7.34 6.65 18.60
C LEU A 114 -7.11 5.64 17.49
N MET A 115 -7.71 4.45 17.59
CA MET A 115 -7.69 3.45 16.53
C MET A 115 -8.43 3.94 15.28
N ASP A 116 -9.62 4.49 15.43
CA ASP A 116 -10.41 5.04 14.33
C ASP A 116 -9.69 6.23 13.67
N LEU A 117 -9.06 7.11 14.47
CA LEU A 117 -8.22 8.19 13.96
C LEU A 117 -7.02 7.64 13.17
N GLY A 118 -6.39 6.58 13.67
CA GLY A 118 -5.34 5.86 12.94
C GLY A 118 -5.82 5.32 11.60
N LEU A 119 -7.03 4.76 11.53
CA LEU A 119 -7.65 4.29 10.27
C LEU A 119 -7.90 5.45 9.29
N VAL A 120 -8.36 6.60 9.78
CA VAL A 120 -8.52 7.81 8.96
C VAL A 120 -7.16 8.20 8.35
N LEU A 121 -6.11 8.31 9.18
CA LEU A 121 -4.78 8.69 8.72
C LEU A 121 -4.18 7.66 7.74
N LEU A 122 -4.37 6.36 7.99
CA LEU A 122 -3.91 5.29 7.09
C LEU A 122 -4.51 5.41 5.69
N ASN A 123 -5.77 5.84 5.60
CA ASN A 123 -6.49 5.99 4.34
C ASN A 123 -6.30 7.37 3.68
N ILE A 124 -5.74 8.38 4.38
CA ILE A 124 -5.28 9.64 3.77
C ILE A 124 -3.96 9.38 3.07
N ASN A 125 -4.03 8.75 1.91
CA ASN A 125 -2.84 8.36 1.19
C ASN A 125 -2.93 8.70 -0.29
N PHE A 126 -1.91 9.44 -0.76
CA PHE A 126 -1.78 9.86 -2.15
C PHE A 126 -0.79 9.01 -2.95
N ALA A 127 -0.09 8.05 -2.32
CA ALA A 127 0.99 7.29 -2.97
C ALA A 127 0.54 6.59 -4.24
N GLN A 128 -0.64 5.94 -4.21
CA GLN A 128 -1.21 5.26 -5.36
C GLN A 128 -1.47 6.22 -6.54
N LEU A 129 -2.07 7.38 -6.26
CA LEU A 129 -2.41 8.38 -7.29
C LEU A 129 -1.16 9.07 -7.83
N VAL A 130 -0.22 9.44 -6.95
CA VAL A 130 1.07 10.02 -7.34
C VAL A 130 1.86 9.06 -8.20
N THR A 131 1.91 7.77 -7.84
CA THR A 131 2.64 6.76 -8.61
C THR A 131 2.09 6.61 -10.03
N VAL A 132 0.76 6.58 -10.20
CA VAL A 132 0.15 6.51 -11.54
C VAL A 132 0.60 7.68 -12.40
N LEU A 133 0.50 8.92 -11.89
CA LEU A 133 0.91 10.09 -12.64
C LEU A 133 2.42 10.11 -12.93
N THR A 134 3.24 9.69 -11.97
CA THR A 134 4.69 9.64 -12.15
C THR A 134 5.10 8.61 -13.18
N LEU A 135 4.45 7.44 -13.19
CA LEU A 135 4.67 6.43 -14.22
C LEU A 135 4.22 6.91 -15.61
N THR A 136 3.14 7.69 -15.70
CA THR A 136 2.72 8.30 -16.96
C THR A 136 3.78 9.26 -17.50
N ASP A 137 4.34 10.13 -16.65
CA ASP A 137 5.42 11.04 -17.05
C ASP A 137 6.71 10.27 -17.44
N ALA A 138 6.96 9.13 -16.80
CA ALA A 138 8.11 8.28 -17.14
C ALA A 138 8.03 7.66 -18.53
N ILE A 139 6.83 7.54 -19.13
CA ILE A 139 6.65 7.13 -20.54
C ILE A 139 7.24 8.18 -21.47
N GLU A 140 6.91 9.45 -21.24
CA GLU A 140 7.41 10.58 -22.05
C GLU A 140 8.92 10.73 -21.88
N TYR A 141 9.43 10.64 -20.66
CA TYR A 141 10.86 10.64 -20.38
C TYR A 141 11.60 9.50 -21.11
N GLY A 142 11.07 8.28 -21.06
CA GLY A 142 11.63 7.13 -21.76
C GLY A 142 11.66 7.32 -23.26
N GLN A 143 10.62 7.92 -23.84
CA GLN A 143 10.57 8.24 -25.26
C GLN A 143 11.64 9.27 -25.66
N LEU A 144 11.85 10.30 -24.83
CA LEU A 144 12.89 11.32 -25.07
C LEU A 144 14.30 10.73 -24.94
N LYS A 145 14.54 9.86 -23.94
CA LYS A 145 15.87 9.31 -23.65
C LYS A 145 16.27 8.17 -24.60
N ASN A 146 15.34 7.28 -24.92
CA ASN A 146 15.63 6.02 -25.64
C ASN A 146 14.99 5.96 -27.03
N GLY A 147 14.22 6.98 -27.46
CA GLY A 147 13.51 6.98 -28.73
C GLY A 147 12.36 5.97 -28.84
N GLN A 148 12.04 5.25 -27.76
CA GLN A 148 11.01 4.21 -27.71
C GLN A 148 9.92 4.54 -26.71
N ARG A 149 8.67 4.50 -27.15
CA ARG A 149 7.50 4.69 -26.28
C ARG A 149 7.01 3.35 -25.74
N ASN A 150 7.46 2.97 -24.56
CA ASN A 150 7.12 1.70 -23.92
C ASN A 150 5.88 1.83 -22.99
N GLU A 151 4.82 2.44 -23.48
CA GLU A 151 3.61 2.79 -22.69
C GLU A 151 2.98 1.56 -22.04
N ALA A 152 2.76 0.48 -22.80
CA ALA A 152 2.14 -0.74 -22.27
C ALA A 152 2.98 -1.38 -21.15
N VAL A 153 4.32 -1.33 -21.25
CA VAL A 153 5.22 -1.87 -20.23
C VAL A 153 5.15 -1.03 -18.96
N VAL A 154 5.25 0.29 -19.08
CA VAL A 154 5.26 1.19 -17.93
C VAL A 154 3.93 1.15 -17.18
N LEU A 155 2.81 1.14 -17.90
CA LEU A 155 1.48 1.05 -17.29
C LEU A 155 1.20 -0.32 -16.64
N ALA A 156 1.87 -1.39 -17.07
CA ALA A 156 1.75 -2.71 -16.47
C ALA A 156 2.52 -2.84 -15.14
N VAL A 157 3.50 -1.97 -14.86
CA VAL A 157 4.33 -2.03 -13.64
C VAL A 157 3.48 -1.97 -12.37
N ARG A 158 2.56 -1.01 -12.27
CA ARG A 158 1.72 -0.85 -11.09
C ARG A 158 0.81 -2.05 -10.83
N PRO A 159 -0.02 -2.53 -11.78
CA PRO A 159 -0.82 -3.73 -11.55
C PRO A 159 0.00 -4.98 -11.20
N MET A 160 1.21 -5.10 -11.75
CA MET A 160 2.14 -6.17 -11.39
C MET A 160 2.58 -6.06 -9.93
N ILE A 161 2.95 -4.87 -9.47
CA ILE A 161 3.27 -4.63 -8.05
C ILE A 161 2.07 -4.95 -7.17
N ASP A 162 0.87 -4.48 -7.51
CA ASP A 162 -0.35 -4.73 -6.73
C ASP A 162 -0.64 -6.23 -6.58
N LYS A 163 -0.46 -7.01 -7.65
CA LYS A 163 -0.63 -8.48 -7.60
C LYS A 163 0.45 -9.15 -6.77
N PHE A 164 1.70 -8.76 -6.93
CA PHE A 164 2.81 -9.29 -6.16
C PHE A 164 2.65 -8.98 -4.67
N THR A 165 2.38 -7.74 -4.30
CA THR A 165 2.18 -7.33 -2.90
C THR A 165 0.97 -8.02 -2.28
N GLY A 166 -0.12 -8.18 -3.02
CA GLY A 166 -1.28 -8.93 -2.57
C GLY A 166 -0.97 -10.40 -2.26
N ALA A 167 -0.22 -11.08 -3.13
CA ALA A 167 0.18 -12.46 -2.92
C ALA A 167 1.10 -12.61 -1.70
N VAL A 168 2.14 -11.78 -1.59
CA VAL A 168 3.09 -11.80 -0.48
C VAL A 168 2.39 -11.43 0.84
N SER A 169 1.54 -10.40 0.83
CA SER A 169 0.82 -9.96 2.02
C SER A 169 -0.13 -11.02 2.57
N ASN A 170 -0.87 -11.72 1.70
CA ASN A 170 -1.76 -12.81 2.14
C ASN A 170 -0.98 -13.94 2.84
N ALA A 171 0.20 -14.31 2.32
CA ALA A 171 1.07 -15.29 2.97
C ALA A 171 1.59 -14.79 4.32
N LEU A 172 2.02 -13.52 4.39
CA LEU A 172 2.51 -12.90 5.62
C LEU A 172 1.42 -12.76 6.67
N VAL A 173 0.20 -12.34 6.31
CA VAL A 173 -0.95 -12.23 7.22
C VAL A 173 -1.28 -13.60 7.82
N GLY A 174 -1.29 -14.68 7.01
CA GLY A 174 -1.47 -16.02 7.51
C GLY A 174 -0.37 -16.44 8.49
N TYR A 175 0.89 -16.16 8.17
CA TYR A 175 2.02 -16.44 9.06
C TYR A 175 1.94 -15.64 10.37
N ILE A 176 1.59 -14.35 10.32
CA ILE A 176 1.42 -13.48 11.49
C ILE A 176 0.34 -14.07 12.42
N ALA A 177 -0.80 -14.46 11.86
CA ALA A 177 -1.89 -15.05 12.64
C ALA A 177 -1.46 -16.34 13.35
N ILE A 178 -0.71 -17.21 12.66
CA ILE A 178 -0.19 -18.47 13.25
C ILE A 178 0.86 -18.16 14.33
N ALA A 179 1.82 -17.28 14.03
CA ALA A 179 2.92 -16.95 14.94
C ALA A 179 2.45 -16.27 16.23
N ALA A 180 1.35 -15.50 16.16
CA ALA A 180 0.71 -14.86 17.30
C ALA A 180 -0.38 -15.71 17.98
N GLY A 181 -0.54 -17.00 17.63
CA GLY A 181 -1.57 -17.87 18.20
C GLY A 181 -3.02 -17.46 17.87
N MET A 182 -3.23 -16.55 16.93
CA MET A 182 -4.54 -15.97 16.56
C MET A 182 -5.29 -16.85 15.56
N THR A 183 -5.43 -18.15 15.86
CA THR A 183 -6.00 -19.14 14.94
C THR A 183 -7.09 -19.98 15.61
N GLY A 184 -7.90 -20.65 14.80
CA GLY A 184 -8.93 -21.58 15.25
C GLY A 184 -10.00 -20.95 16.14
N SER A 185 -10.25 -21.56 17.30
CA SER A 185 -11.24 -21.12 18.29
C SER A 185 -10.71 -20.12 19.31
N ALA A 186 -9.46 -19.62 19.15
CA ALA A 186 -8.86 -18.66 20.06
C ALA A 186 -9.71 -17.38 20.16
N THR A 187 -9.76 -16.82 21.37
CA THR A 187 -10.46 -15.58 21.69
C THR A 187 -9.47 -14.53 22.21
N ALA A 188 -9.92 -13.28 22.37
CA ALA A 188 -9.07 -12.23 22.93
C ALA A 188 -8.61 -12.55 24.37
N ALA A 189 -9.39 -13.31 25.13
CA ALA A 189 -9.05 -13.73 26.51
C ALA A 189 -7.91 -14.77 26.55
N ASP A 190 -7.67 -15.49 25.45
CA ASP A 190 -6.61 -16.51 25.36
C ASP A 190 -5.26 -15.90 25.00
N MET A 191 -5.22 -14.61 24.59
CA MET A 191 -4.01 -13.93 24.14
C MET A 191 -3.10 -13.56 25.30
N THR A 192 -1.87 -14.06 25.25
CA THR A 192 -0.83 -13.66 26.20
C THR A 192 -0.17 -12.33 25.79
N ALA A 193 0.54 -11.69 26.73
CA ALA A 193 1.34 -10.51 26.43
C ALA A 193 2.42 -10.79 25.37
N HIS A 194 2.93 -12.03 25.32
CA HIS A 194 3.90 -12.47 24.31
C HIS A 194 3.26 -12.54 22.91
N ASP A 195 2.06 -13.09 22.78
CA ASP A 195 1.34 -13.21 21.50
C ASP A 195 1.03 -11.83 20.92
N ILE A 196 0.56 -10.90 21.76
CA ILE A 196 0.30 -9.51 21.37
C ILE A 196 1.59 -8.78 20.98
N SER A 197 2.70 -9.01 21.71
CA SER A 197 4.00 -8.44 21.36
C SER A 197 4.51 -8.97 20.02
N THR A 198 4.40 -10.27 19.78
CA THR A 198 4.75 -10.91 18.50
C THR A 198 3.90 -10.37 17.36
N PHE A 199 2.60 -10.23 17.56
CA PHE A 199 1.71 -9.61 16.58
C PHE A 199 2.14 -8.19 16.26
N ASN A 200 2.35 -7.33 17.27
CA ASN A 200 2.75 -5.94 17.05
C ASN A 200 4.08 -5.85 16.31
N MET A 201 5.05 -6.70 16.63
CA MET A 201 6.36 -6.70 15.99
C MET A 201 6.25 -6.96 14.48
N VAL A 202 5.51 -7.98 14.10
CA VAL A 202 5.43 -8.40 12.69
C VAL A 202 4.37 -7.61 11.92
N ALA A 203 3.22 -7.32 12.54
CA ALA A 203 2.09 -6.66 11.90
C ALA A 203 2.19 -5.14 11.83
N LEU A 204 2.92 -4.49 12.75
CA LEU A 204 2.99 -3.04 12.85
C LEU A 204 4.41 -2.49 12.71
N TYR A 205 5.41 -3.02 13.43
CA TYR A 205 6.77 -2.46 13.37
C TYR A 205 7.49 -2.75 12.05
N ILE A 206 7.30 -3.95 11.46
CA ILE A 206 7.90 -4.25 10.15
C ILE A 206 7.29 -3.36 9.06
N PRO A 207 5.95 -3.27 8.89
CA PRO A 207 5.36 -2.35 7.93
C PRO A 207 5.72 -0.87 8.18
N LEU A 208 5.89 -0.44 9.44
CA LEU A 208 6.34 0.91 9.75
C LEU A 208 7.76 1.18 9.26
N ALA A 209 8.63 0.17 9.23
CA ALA A 209 10.03 0.29 8.79
C ALA A 209 10.18 0.25 7.25
N LEU A 210 9.15 -0.20 6.51
CA LEU A 210 9.11 -0.23 5.04
C LEU A 210 8.76 1.15 4.46
#